data_f8ff452b0e0a1e756445a10960d4bb2c
#
_entry.id   f8ff452b0e0a1e756445a10960d4bb2c
#
_cell.length_a   1.000
_cell.length_b   1.000
_cell.length_c   1.000
_cell.angle_alpha   90.00
_cell.angle_beta   90.00
_cell.angle_gamma   90.00
#
_symmetry.space_group_name_H-M   'P 1'
#
loop_
_entity.id
_entity.type
_entity.pdbx_description
1 polymer ?
#
loop_
_entity_poly.entity_id
_entity_poly.type
_entity_poly.pdbx_seq_one_letter_code
_entity_poly.pdbx_strand_id
1 'polypeptide(L)'
;MGIKKIFVAGAAILVVSNIGMYFLTMSTPLWVAAGLNVIRNISIGSLMMPLLTWGTSNVKSQKVADASSLLTSFRTIAGAIGSAVFVGIMNTVSINSAAAYGDNALMHGMNVSFLWMAIGAVVLLMISIFGVRRSTANSAK
;
A
#
# COMPACT_ATOMS: atom_id res chain seq x y z
N MET A 1 8.67 18.91 10.69
CA MET A 1 8.81 18.09 9.48
C MET A 1 7.52 18.20 8.68
N GLY A 2 7.59 18.55 7.39
CA GLY A 2 6.38 18.71 6.57
C GLY A 2 5.71 17.36 6.29
N ILE A 3 4.39 17.31 6.34
CA ILE A 3 3.54 16.14 6.04
C ILE A 3 3.99 15.41 4.76
N LYS A 4 4.47 16.18 3.76
CA LYS A 4 5.02 15.63 2.51
C LYS A 4 6.19 14.66 2.71
N LYS A 5 7.14 14.99 3.59
CA LYS A 5 8.33 14.17 3.81
C LYS A 5 7.96 12.81 4.40
N ILE A 6 7.00 12.80 5.32
CA ILE A 6 6.49 11.57 5.95
C ILE A 6 5.75 10.73 4.92
N PHE A 7 4.93 11.37 4.06
CA PHE A 7 4.16 10.71 3.02
C PHE A 7 5.07 10.05 1.96
N VAL A 8 6.05 10.79 1.47
CA VAL A 8 7.00 10.29 0.46
C VAL A 8 7.90 9.20 1.06
N ALA A 9 8.39 9.39 2.29
CA ALA A 9 9.20 8.38 2.96
C ALA A 9 8.42 7.07 3.20
N GLY A 10 7.19 7.16 3.73
CA GLY A 10 6.33 6.00 3.94
C GLY A 10 5.99 5.27 2.64
N ALA A 11 5.65 6.02 1.59
CA ALA A 11 5.38 5.42 0.27
C ALA A 11 6.64 4.77 -0.34
N ALA A 12 7.81 5.37 -0.21
CA ALA A 12 9.07 4.79 -0.68
C ALA A 12 9.40 3.48 0.05
N ILE A 13 9.28 3.45 1.37
CA ILE A 13 9.50 2.24 2.17
C ILE A 13 8.50 1.14 1.77
N LEU A 14 7.26 1.51 1.49
CA LEU A 14 6.22 0.59 1.05
C LEU A 14 6.55 -0.03 -0.31
N VAL A 15 7.07 0.75 -1.27
CA VAL A 15 7.54 0.26 -2.57
C VAL A 15 8.71 -0.71 -2.38
N VAL A 16 9.72 -0.33 -1.60
CA VAL A 16 10.89 -1.17 -1.34
C VAL A 16 10.50 -2.49 -0.67
N SER A 17 9.60 -2.43 0.32
CA SER A 17 9.11 -3.62 1.01
C SER A 17 8.34 -4.57 0.09
N ASN A 18 7.48 -4.05 -0.80
CA ASN A 18 6.76 -4.88 -1.77
C ASN A 18 7.68 -5.50 -2.82
N ILE A 19 8.70 -4.76 -3.29
CA ILE A 19 9.73 -5.31 -4.18
C ILE A 19 10.53 -6.40 -3.45
N GLY A 20 10.89 -6.19 -2.18
CA GLY A 20 11.54 -7.22 -1.38
C GLY A 20 10.70 -8.50 -1.27
N MET A 21 9.38 -8.36 -1.09
CA MET A 21 8.46 -9.50 -1.07
C MET A 21 8.35 -10.24 -2.41
N TYR A 22 8.54 -9.55 -3.54
CA TYR A 22 8.56 -10.18 -4.86
C TYR A 22 9.74 -11.17 -5.03
N PHE A 23 10.87 -10.90 -4.39
CA PHE A 23 12.06 -11.76 -4.46
C PHE A 23 12.05 -12.93 -3.46
N LEU A 24 10.99 -13.11 -2.67
CA LEU A 24 10.88 -14.25 -1.76
C LEU A 24 10.75 -15.56 -2.54
N THR A 25 11.49 -16.57 -2.08
CA THR A 25 11.48 -17.94 -2.60
C THR A 25 11.13 -18.92 -1.47
N MET A 26 10.78 -20.15 -1.83
CA MET A 26 10.52 -21.22 -0.83
C MET A 26 11.73 -21.50 0.09
N SER A 27 12.94 -21.21 -0.36
CA SER A 27 14.17 -21.35 0.43
C SER A 27 14.45 -20.14 1.34
N THR A 28 13.68 -19.06 1.22
CA THR A 28 13.90 -17.87 2.04
C THR A 28 13.47 -18.14 3.49
N PRO A 29 14.32 -17.84 4.49
CA PRO A 29 13.97 -18.02 5.90
C PRO A 29 12.72 -17.19 6.26
N LEU A 30 11.82 -17.80 7.04
CA LEU A 30 10.56 -17.18 7.47
C LEU A 30 10.77 -15.82 8.16
N TRP A 31 11.88 -15.66 8.86
CA TRP A 31 12.25 -14.41 9.54
C TRP A 31 12.44 -13.21 8.59
N VAL A 32 12.93 -13.46 7.37
CA VAL A 32 13.09 -12.41 6.36
C VAL A 32 11.72 -11.95 5.87
N ALA A 33 10.83 -12.88 5.57
CA ALA A 33 9.46 -12.58 5.18
C ALA A 33 8.70 -11.84 6.31
N ALA A 34 8.85 -12.27 7.55
CA ALA A 34 8.27 -11.61 8.72
C ALA A 34 8.82 -10.19 8.89
N GLY A 35 10.14 -10.00 8.77
CA GLY A 35 10.79 -8.69 8.87
C GLY A 35 10.28 -7.71 7.80
N LEU A 36 10.21 -8.13 6.54
CA LEU A 36 9.66 -7.32 5.44
C LEU A 36 8.19 -6.95 5.68
N ASN A 37 7.40 -7.90 6.23
CA ASN A 37 6.00 -7.65 6.55
C ASN A 37 5.84 -6.63 7.68
N VAL A 38 6.68 -6.69 8.72
CA VAL A 38 6.70 -5.70 9.80
C VAL A 38 7.03 -4.31 9.26
N ILE A 39 8.07 -4.18 8.45
CA ILE A 39 8.47 -2.91 7.83
C ILE A 39 7.31 -2.35 6.98
N ARG A 40 6.65 -3.20 6.21
CA ARG A 40 5.48 -2.83 5.40
C ARG A 40 4.34 -2.30 6.28
N ASN A 41 4.01 -2.99 7.38
CA ASN A 41 2.94 -2.56 8.27
C ASN A 41 3.26 -1.24 8.99
N ILE A 42 4.50 -1.03 9.39
CA ILE A 42 4.97 0.26 9.96
C ILE A 42 4.79 1.38 8.93
N SER A 43 5.14 1.14 7.67
CA SER A 43 4.97 2.12 6.59
C SER A 43 3.50 2.49 6.38
N ILE A 44 2.61 1.50 6.35
CA ILE A 44 1.17 1.71 6.22
C ILE A 44 0.64 2.52 7.42
N GLY A 45 1.03 2.15 8.64
CA GLY A 45 0.65 2.85 9.87
C GLY A 45 1.10 4.32 9.86
N SER A 46 2.34 4.57 9.42
CA SER A 46 2.90 5.94 9.33
C SER A 46 2.19 6.81 8.30
N LEU A 47 1.60 6.22 7.25
CA LEU A 47 0.84 6.94 6.23
C LEU A 47 -0.59 7.28 6.69
N MET A 48 -1.14 6.50 7.61
CA MET A 48 -2.53 6.61 8.04
C MET A 48 -2.85 7.93 8.73
N MET A 49 -2.04 8.34 9.70
CA MET A 49 -2.26 9.57 10.47
C MET A 49 -2.20 10.83 9.60
N PRO A 50 -1.15 11.03 8.76
CA PRO A 50 -1.11 12.18 7.86
C PRO A 50 -2.28 12.19 6.85
N LEU A 51 -2.71 11.01 6.37
CA LEU A 51 -3.81 10.91 5.43
C LEU A 51 -5.14 11.35 6.06
N LEU A 52 -5.41 10.90 7.29
CA LEU A 52 -6.61 11.27 8.04
C LEU A 52 -6.60 12.77 8.36
N THR A 53 -5.49 13.28 8.84
CA THR A 53 -5.32 14.71 9.18
C THR A 53 -5.50 15.59 7.94
N TRP A 54 -4.91 15.20 6.81
CA TRP A 54 -5.06 15.94 5.56
C TRP A 54 -6.48 15.86 5.00
N GLY A 55 -7.12 14.68 5.06
CA GLY A 55 -8.48 14.47 4.59
C GLY A 55 -9.53 15.24 5.40
N THR A 56 -9.25 15.55 6.67
CA THR A 56 -10.16 16.30 7.55
C THR A 56 -9.78 17.79 7.70
N SER A 57 -8.65 18.24 7.14
CA SER A 57 -8.10 19.58 7.36
C SER A 57 -9.02 20.72 6.89
N ASN A 58 -9.86 20.50 5.89
CA ASN A 58 -10.79 21.47 5.34
C ASN A 58 -12.24 21.29 5.83
N VAL A 59 -12.46 20.42 6.81
CA VAL A 59 -13.77 20.13 7.37
C VAL A 59 -14.01 20.97 8.62
N LYS A 60 -15.20 21.54 8.77
CA LYS A 60 -15.60 22.28 10.00
C LYS A 60 -15.49 21.36 11.21
N SER A 61 -14.99 21.89 12.34
CA SER A 61 -14.71 21.11 13.56
C SER A 61 -15.88 20.24 14.03
N GLN A 62 -17.11 20.73 13.85
CA GLN A 62 -18.32 19.99 14.21
C GLN A 62 -18.58 18.73 13.35
N LYS A 63 -17.97 18.64 12.14
CA LYS A 63 -18.16 17.53 11.19
C LYS A 63 -16.90 16.67 11.00
N VAL A 64 -15.86 16.91 11.78
CA VAL A 64 -14.60 16.14 11.69
C VAL A 64 -14.82 14.67 12.06
N ALA A 65 -15.68 14.40 13.06
CA ALA A 65 -16.00 13.03 13.45
C ALA A 65 -16.68 12.25 12.31
N ASP A 66 -17.67 12.87 11.66
CA ASP A 66 -18.38 12.26 10.53
C ASP A 66 -17.43 12.02 9.33
N ALA A 67 -16.58 13.00 9.01
CA ALA A 67 -15.59 12.88 7.95
C ALA A 67 -14.57 11.78 8.23
N SER A 68 -14.11 11.63 9.48
CA SER A 68 -13.20 10.57 9.89
C SER A 68 -13.83 9.19 9.77
N SER A 69 -15.09 9.07 10.18
CA SER A 69 -15.85 7.81 10.07
C SER A 69 -16.04 7.42 8.61
N LEU A 70 -16.36 8.37 7.74
CA LEU A 70 -16.52 8.15 6.31
C LEU A 70 -15.21 7.70 5.67
N LEU A 71 -14.11 8.40 5.95
CA LEU A 71 -12.77 8.02 5.46
C LEU A 71 -12.37 6.61 5.92
N THR A 72 -12.66 6.25 7.17
CA THR A 72 -12.38 4.92 7.72
C THR A 72 -13.22 3.86 7.02
N SER A 73 -14.50 4.13 6.76
CA SER A 73 -15.39 3.22 6.03
C SER A 73 -14.91 2.99 4.60
N PHE A 74 -14.59 4.04 3.85
CA PHE A 74 -14.04 3.93 2.51
C PHE A 74 -12.74 3.12 2.49
N ARG A 75 -11.86 3.35 3.46
CA ARG A 75 -10.62 2.59 3.59
C ARG A 75 -10.88 1.11 3.83
N THR A 76 -11.84 0.77 4.68
CA THR A 76 -12.18 -0.64 4.97
C THR A 76 -12.72 -1.33 3.72
N ILE A 77 -13.62 -0.68 3.00
CA ILE A 77 -14.17 -1.19 1.74
C ILE A 77 -13.05 -1.36 0.69
N ALA A 78 -12.20 -0.35 0.52
CA ALA A 78 -11.07 -0.41 -0.40
C ALA A 78 -10.08 -1.52 -0.02
N GLY A 79 -9.86 -1.74 1.28
CA GLY A 79 -9.03 -2.84 1.79
C GLY A 79 -9.62 -4.21 1.46
N ALA A 80 -10.93 -4.38 1.63
CA ALA A 80 -11.63 -5.61 1.28
C ALA A 80 -11.55 -5.91 -0.23
N ILE A 81 -11.79 -4.91 -1.07
CA ILE A 81 -11.65 -5.04 -2.53
C ILE A 81 -10.20 -5.36 -2.89
N GLY A 82 -9.22 -4.64 -2.30
CA GLY A 82 -7.80 -4.86 -2.54
C GLY A 82 -7.34 -6.28 -2.17
N SER A 83 -7.81 -6.82 -1.06
CA SER A 83 -7.50 -8.21 -0.65
C SER A 83 -8.13 -9.23 -1.58
N ALA A 84 -9.36 -9.01 -2.04
CA ALA A 84 -10.03 -9.89 -3.01
C ALA A 84 -9.29 -9.91 -4.35
N VAL A 85 -8.86 -8.74 -4.85
CA VAL A 85 -8.05 -8.62 -6.07
C VAL A 85 -6.70 -9.33 -5.90
N PHE A 86 -6.03 -9.14 -4.76
CA PHE A 86 -4.75 -9.80 -4.47
C PHE A 86 -4.89 -11.33 -4.52
N VAL A 87 -5.87 -11.88 -3.82
CA VAL A 87 -6.13 -13.33 -3.80
C VAL A 87 -6.56 -13.83 -5.17
N GLY A 88 -7.36 -13.06 -5.92
CA GLY A 88 -7.77 -13.37 -7.29
C GLY A 88 -6.57 -13.49 -8.23
N ILE A 89 -5.66 -12.52 -8.22
CA ILE A 89 -4.43 -12.56 -9.02
C ILE A 89 -3.57 -13.75 -8.61
N MET A 90 -3.34 -13.93 -7.31
CA MET A 90 -2.54 -15.04 -6.77
C MET A 90 -3.06 -16.38 -7.27
N ASN A 91 -4.36 -16.65 -7.12
CA ASN A 91 -4.96 -17.91 -7.52
C ASN A 91 -4.92 -18.11 -9.05
N THR A 92 -5.28 -17.08 -9.83
CA THR A 92 -5.28 -17.17 -11.29
C THR A 92 -3.88 -17.46 -11.83
N VAL A 93 -2.88 -16.75 -11.33
CA VAL A 93 -1.48 -16.97 -11.75
C VAL A 93 -0.99 -18.35 -11.30
N SER A 94 -1.30 -18.75 -10.06
CA SER A 94 -0.92 -20.08 -9.54
C SER A 94 -1.50 -21.21 -10.39
N ILE A 95 -2.78 -21.16 -10.72
CA ILE A 95 -3.45 -22.19 -11.56
C ILE A 95 -2.84 -22.23 -12.96
N ASN A 96 -2.67 -21.08 -13.60
CA ASN A 96 -2.13 -21.00 -14.96
C ASN A 96 -0.65 -21.39 -15.03
N SER A 97 0.07 -21.29 -13.95
CA SER A 97 1.50 -21.59 -13.85
C SER A 97 1.79 -23.00 -13.28
N ALA A 98 0.76 -23.74 -12.90
CA ALA A 98 0.91 -25.07 -12.26
C ALA A 98 1.70 -26.05 -13.12
N ALA A 99 1.50 -26.04 -14.44
CA ALA A 99 2.23 -26.89 -15.37
C ALA A 99 3.72 -26.55 -15.50
N ALA A 100 4.09 -25.27 -15.31
CA ALA A 100 5.46 -24.80 -15.45
C ALA A 100 6.26 -24.83 -14.13
N TYR A 101 5.60 -24.57 -13.00
CA TYR A 101 6.23 -24.39 -11.69
C TYR A 101 5.90 -25.49 -10.67
N GLY A 102 4.96 -26.41 -10.96
CA GLY A 102 4.59 -27.49 -10.06
C GLY A 102 4.25 -27.00 -8.65
N ASP A 103 4.92 -27.55 -7.63
CA ASP A 103 4.73 -27.21 -6.24
C ASP A 103 5.04 -25.75 -5.89
N ASN A 104 5.83 -25.05 -6.73
CA ASN A 104 6.17 -23.64 -6.55
C ASN A 104 5.16 -22.68 -7.22
N ALA A 105 4.11 -23.17 -7.87
CA ALA A 105 3.15 -22.34 -8.57
C ALA A 105 2.44 -21.34 -7.65
N LEU A 106 2.12 -21.74 -6.43
CA LEU A 106 1.52 -20.85 -5.43
C LEU A 106 2.45 -19.70 -5.05
N MET A 107 3.74 -19.99 -4.84
CA MET A 107 4.75 -18.97 -4.54
C MET A 107 4.92 -18.00 -5.71
N HIS A 108 4.91 -18.52 -6.94
CA HIS A 108 4.94 -17.68 -8.13
C HIS A 108 3.72 -16.75 -8.20
N GLY A 109 2.52 -17.26 -7.93
CA GLY A 109 1.30 -16.46 -7.84
C GLY A 109 1.37 -15.36 -6.78
N MET A 110 1.92 -15.67 -5.61
CA MET A 110 2.16 -14.69 -4.55
C MET A 110 3.14 -13.60 -5.00
N ASN A 111 4.26 -13.97 -5.60
CA ASN A 111 5.28 -13.03 -6.07
C ASN A 111 4.72 -12.06 -7.12
N VAL A 112 3.95 -12.57 -8.09
CA VAL A 112 3.29 -11.74 -9.09
C VAL A 112 2.27 -10.79 -8.44
N SER A 113 1.54 -11.24 -7.44
CA SER A 113 0.61 -10.38 -6.69
C SER A 113 1.33 -9.25 -5.95
N PHE A 114 2.47 -9.53 -5.34
CA PHE A 114 3.31 -8.48 -4.72
C PHE A 114 3.88 -7.49 -5.75
N LEU A 115 4.20 -7.95 -6.95
CA LEU A 115 4.61 -7.07 -8.04
C LEU A 115 3.49 -6.08 -8.42
N TRP A 116 2.26 -6.55 -8.55
CA TRP A 116 1.11 -5.69 -8.81
C TRP A 116 0.87 -4.70 -7.67
N MET A 117 1.06 -5.11 -6.42
CA MET A 117 1.00 -4.21 -5.26
C MET A 117 2.13 -3.17 -5.28
N ALA A 118 3.33 -3.55 -5.73
CA ALA A 118 4.44 -2.61 -5.87
C ALA A 118 4.13 -1.55 -6.94
N ILE A 119 3.55 -1.95 -8.07
CA ILE A 119 3.10 -1.02 -9.12
C ILE A 119 2.05 -0.05 -8.55
N GLY A 120 1.06 -0.55 -7.81
CA GLY A 120 0.08 0.28 -7.13
C GLY A 120 0.72 1.27 -6.14
N ALA A 121 1.71 0.82 -5.37
CA ALA A 121 2.45 1.68 -4.45
C ALA A 121 3.27 2.77 -5.16
N VAL A 122 3.85 2.46 -6.33
CA VAL A 122 4.53 3.46 -7.19
C VAL A 122 3.54 4.49 -7.70
N VAL A 123 2.36 4.09 -8.15
CA VAL A 123 1.30 5.01 -8.58
C VAL A 123 0.89 5.94 -7.42
N LEU A 124 0.70 5.40 -6.22
CA LEU A 124 0.42 6.20 -5.02
C LEU A 124 1.56 7.19 -4.71
N LEU A 125 2.81 6.76 -4.86
CA LEU A 125 3.97 7.62 -4.67
C LEU A 125 3.99 8.76 -5.68
N MET A 126 3.70 8.49 -6.95
CA MET A 126 3.58 9.51 -7.99
C MET A 126 2.45 10.50 -7.67
N ILE A 127 1.27 10.03 -7.31
CA ILE A 127 0.14 10.87 -6.89
C ILE A 127 0.53 11.73 -5.68
N SER A 128 1.24 11.16 -4.70
CA SER A 128 1.70 11.87 -3.51
C SER A 128 2.67 13.00 -3.86
N ILE A 129 3.62 12.76 -4.75
CA ILE A 129 4.61 13.76 -5.19
C ILE A 129 3.93 14.89 -5.96
N PHE A 130 3.06 14.55 -6.93
CA PHE A 130 2.42 15.54 -7.80
C PHE A 130 1.18 16.18 -7.16
N GLY A 131 0.35 15.42 -6.45
CA GLY A 131 -0.90 15.89 -5.85
C GLY A 131 -0.67 16.86 -4.68
N VAL A 132 0.27 16.53 -3.80
CA VAL A 132 0.58 17.37 -2.64
C VAL A 132 1.32 18.67 -3.04
N ARG A 133 1.94 18.70 -4.20
CA ARG A 133 2.60 19.91 -4.73
C ARG A 133 1.59 21.00 -5.14
N ARG A 134 0.41 20.61 -5.62
CA ARG A 134 -0.66 21.54 -6.01
C ARG A 134 -1.35 22.19 -4.81
N SER A 135 -1.53 21.47 -3.72
CA SER A 135 -2.26 21.98 -2.54
C SER A 135 -1.49 23.11 -1.82
N THR A 136 -0.15 23.06 -1.80
CA THR A 136 0.67 24.10 -1.15
C THR A 136 0.73 25.41 -1.95
N ALA A 137 0.51 25.35 -3.25
CA ALA A 137 0.50 26.57 -4.10
C ALA A 137 -0.81 27.36 -3.97
N ASN A 138 -1.90 26.69 -3.55
CA ASN A 138 -3.21 27.33 -3.40
C ASN A 138 -3.45 27.91 -2.00
N SER A 139 -2.65 27.54 -1.00
CA SER A 139 -2.73 28.10 0.37
C SER A 139 -1.87 29.36 0.56
N ALA A 140 -1.15 29.79 -0.48
CA ALA A 140 -0.30 30.99 -0.48
C ALA A 140 -0.92 32.18 -1.25
N LYS A 141 -2.21 32.06 -1.63
CA LYS A 141 -3.03 33.17 -2.12
C LYS A 141 -4.16 33.45 -1.14
#